data_9e6e3810926a7da2f091f65e9b4a3ce1
#
_entry.id   9e6e3810926a7da2f091f65e9b4a3ce1
#
_cell.length_a   1.000
_cell.length_b   1.000
_cell.length_c   1.000
_cell.angle_alpha   90.00
_cell.angle_beta   90.00
_cell.angle_gamma   90.00
#
_symmetry.space_group_name_H-M   'P 1'
#
loop_
_entity.id
_entity.type
_entity.pdbx_description
1 polymer ?
#
loop_
_entity_poly.entity_id
_entity_poly.type
_entity_poly.pdbx_seq_one_letter_code
_entity_poly.pdbx_strand_id
1 'polypeptide(L)'
;MPKLVVFVKKDCPQCPMAKKIAKEVAEELGLEYEEIDIEKDMVTALMYNVISTPSIAFDEEVLFRGEVPTKEELVKMIKRIMGK
;
A
#
# COMPACT_ATOMS: atom_id res chain seq x y z
N MET A 1 9.88 -12.77 -1.56
CA MET A 1 8.66 -12.81 -0.74
C MET A 1 7.72 -11.69 -1.16
N PRO A 2 6.40 -11.92 -1.08
CA PRO A 2 5.45 -10.86 -1.44
C PRO A 2 5.59 -9.66 -0.51
N LYS A 3 5.35 -8.48 -1.06
CA LYS A 3 5.57 -7.23 -0.35
C LYS A 3 4.34 -6.33 -0.46
N LEU A 4 3.96 -5.72 0.65
CA LEU A 4 2.89 -4.74 0.70
C LEU A 4 3.51 -3.35 0.80
N VAL A 5 3.19 -2.48 -0.15
CA VAL A 5 3.81 -1.17 -0.26
C VAL A 5 2.75 -0.09 -0.05
N VAL A 6 3.05 0.88 0.81
CA VAL A 6 2.19 2.03 1.04
C VAL A 6 2.88 3.29 0.57
N PHE A 7 2.21 4.05 -0.28
CA PHE A 7 2.73 5.31 -0.78
C PHE A 7 2.13 6.45 0.03
N VAL A 8 2.99 7.28 0.59
CA VAL A 8 2.60 8.36 1.49
C VAL A 8 3.26 9.66 1.06
N LYS A 9 2.81 10.76 1.65
CA LYS A 9 3.48 12.04 1.50
C LYS A 9 3.28 12.88 2.75
N LYS A 10 4.03 13.97 2.84
CA LYS A 10 3.91 14.93 3.94
C LYS A 10 2.51 15.57 3.88
N ASP A 11 1.97 15.87 5.05
CA ASP A 11 0.66 16.54 5.19
C ASP A 11 -0.52 15.78 4.60
N CYS A 12 -0.45 14.47 4.62
CA CYS A 12 -1.55 13.62 4.17
C CYS A 12 -2.36 13.16 5.38
N PRO A 13 -3.57 13.65 5.58
CA PRO A 13 -4.34 13.30 6.78
C PRO A 13 -4.77 11.84 6.85
N GLN A 14 -4.87 11.17 5.72
CA GLN A 14 -5.28 9.76 5.67
C GLN A 14 -4.12 8.77 5.67
N CYS A 15 -2.91 9.25 5.44
CA CYS A 15 -1.75 8.37 5.35
C CYS A 15 -1.48 7.57 6.64
N PRO A 16 -1.58 8.17 7.84
CA PRO A 16 -1.38 7.37 9.06
C PRO A 16 -2.30 6.17 9.18
N MET A 17 -3.57 6.34 8.80
CA MET A 17 -4.52 5.25 8.85
C MET A 17 -4.20 4.17 7.82
N ALA A 18 -3.83 4.57 6.61
CA ALA A 18 -3.45 3.63 5.57
C ALA A 18 -2.21 2.82 5.98
N LYS A 19 -1.24 3.48 6.59
CA LYS A 19 -0.04 2.82 7.08
C LYS A 19 -0.38 1.79 8.16
N LYS A 20 -1.24 2.17 9.09
CA LYS A 20 -1.64 1.28 10.16
C LYS A 20 -2.32 0.01 9.62
N ILE A 21 -3.28 0.20 8.73
CA ILE A 21 -4.01 -0.92 8.15
C ILE A 21 -3.08 -1.84 7.35
N ALA A 22 -2.24 -1.25 6.51
CA ALA A 22 -1.32 -2.04 5.68
C ALA A 22 -0.33 -2.80 6.54
N LYS A 23 0.18 -2.18 7.59
CA LYS A 23 1.13 -2.82 8.48
C LYS A 23 0.50 -4.01 9.19
N GLU A 24 -0.72 -3.84 9.68
CA GLU A 24 -1.44 -4.93 10.34
C GLU A 24 -1.68 -6.10 9.40
N VAL A 25 -2.07 -5.81 8.16
CA VAL A 25 -2.31 -6.84 7.17
C VAL A 25 -1.02 -7.56 6.81
N ALA A 26 0.07 -6.81 6.65
CA ALA A 26 1.36 -7.42 6.34
C ALA A 26 1.80 -8.38 7.45
N GLU A 27 1.63 -7.98 8.70
CA GLU A 27 1.96 -8.84 9.83
C GLU A 27 1.09 -10.10 9.86
N GLU A 28 -0.20 -9.93 9.62
CA GLU A 28 -1.16 -11.02 9.66
C GLU A 28 -0.91 -12.06 8.57
N LEU A 29 -0.55 -11.61 7.38
CA LEU A 29 -0.35 -12.49 6.23
C LEU A 29 1.11 -12.88 5.99
N GLY A 30 2.02 -12.43 6.85
CA GLY A 30 3.43 -12.76 6.71
C GLY A 30 4.08 -12.10 5.52
N LEU A 31 3.67 -10.89 5.17
CA LEU A 31 4.22 -10.16 4.04
C LEU A 31 5.28 -9.16 4.49
N GLU A 32 6.18 -8.82 3.58
CA GLU A 32 7.08 -7.70 3.82
C GLU A 32 6.28 -6.41 3.72
N TYR A 33 6.74 -5.38 4.40
CA TYR A 33 6.07 -4.09 4.43
C TYR A 33 7.05 -2.98 4.09
N GLU A 34 6.65 -2.09 3.20
CA GLU A 34 7.49 -0.97 2.81
C GLU A 34 6.65 0.31 2.70
N GLU A 35 7.19 1.43 3.20
CA GLU A 35 6.59 2.75 3.03
C GLU A 35 7.43 3.53 2.04
N ILE A 36 6.78 4.16 1.08
CA ILE A 36 7.46 5.00 0.09
C ILE A 36 6.86 6.39 0.14
N ASP A 37 7.72 7.38 0.42
CA ASP A 37 7.32 8.78 0.39
C ASP A 37 7.46 9.25 -1.06
N ILE A 38 6.34 9.59 -1.69
CA ILE A 38 6.35 9.92 -3.12
C ILE A 38 7.09 11.21 -3.44
N GLU A 39 7.29 12.07 -2.43
CA GLU A 39 8.04 13.30 -2.62
C GLU A 39 9.54 13.06 -2.51
N LYS A 40 9.94 12.04 -1.75
CA LYS A 40 11.36 11.71 -1.58
C LYS A 40 11.84 10.70 -2.61
N ASP A 41 10.95 9.80 -3.04
CA ASP A 41 11.29 8.76 -4.01
C ASP A 41 10.31 8.82 -5.18
N MET A 42 10.45 9.88 -5.97
CA MET A 42 9.57 10.12 -7.10
C MET A 42 9.73 9.07 -8.19
N VAL A 43 10.93 8.53 -8.33
CA VAL A 43 11.20 7.52 -9.36
C VAL A 43 10.36 6.27 -9.12
N THR A 44 10.36 5.77 -7.89
CA THR A 44 9.56 4.58 -7.57
C THR A 44 8.09 4.85 -7.73
N ALA A 45 7.62 6.03 -7.28
CA ALA A 45 6.21 6.40 -7.43
C ALA A 45 5.80 6.41 -8.90
N LEU A 46 6.66 6.94 -9.77
CA LEU A 46 6.40 6.95 -11.20
C LEU A 46 6.35 5.54 -11.79
N MET A 47 7.22 4.67 -11.32
CA MET A 47 7.23 3.28 -11.79
C MET A 47 5.94 2.56 -11.47
N TYR A 48 5.28 2.94 -10.37
CA TYR A 48 3.99 2.38 -10.00
C TYR A 48 2.81 3.19 -10.54
N ASN A 49 3.08 4.30 -11.23
CA ASN A 49 2.05 5.24 -11.70
C ASN A 49 1.21 5.79 -10.55
N VAL A 50 1.85 6.05 -9.42
CA VAL A 50 1.18 6.58 -8.24
C VAL A 50 1.38 8.09 -8.18
N ILE A 51 0.27 8.83 -8.21
CA ILE A 51 0.29 10.29 -8.09
C ILE A 51 -0.55 10.80 -6.92
N SER A 52 -1.33 9.94 -6.31
CA SER A 52 -2.16 10.33 -5.16
C SER A 52 -1.80 9.48 -3.95
N THR A 53 -2.05 10.01 -2.76
CA THR A 53 -1.80 9.34 -1.50
C THR A 53 -3.03 9.38 -0.62
N PRO A 54 -3.23 8.39 0.23
CA PRO A 54 -2.43 7.17 0.31
C PRO A 54 -2.74 6.21 -0.83
N SER A 55 -1.75 5.45 -1.26
CA SER A 55 -1.95 4.37 -2.23
C SER A 55 -1.31 3.10 -1.69
N ILE A 56 -1.88 1.96 -2.03
CA ILE A 56 -1.40 0.67 -1.53
C ILE A 56 -1.20 -0.28 -2.69
N ALA A 57 -0.02 -0.90 -2.74
CA ALA A 57 0.31 -1.85 -3.78
C ALA A 57 0.70 -3.19 -3.15
N PHE A 58 0.38 -4.27 -3.84
CA PHE A 58 0.83 -5.61 -3.49
C PHE A 58 1.79 -6.05 -4.58
N ASP A 59 3.05 -6.23 -4.21
CA ASP A 59 4.14 -6.43 -5.16
C ASP A 59 4.15 -5.29 -6.18
N GLU A 60 3.88 -5.55 -7.44
CA GLU A 60 3.91 -4.53 -8.49
C GLU A 60 2.52 -4.01 -8.84
N GLU A 61 1.48 -4.56 -8.23
CA GLU A 61 0.11 -4.20 -8.57
C GLU A 61 -0.48 -3.21 -7.56
N VAL A 62 -0.91 -2.05 -8.03
CA VAL A 62 -1.54 -1.06 -7.17
C VAL A 62 -3.01 -1.42 -6.97
N LEU A 63 -3.38 -1.64 -5.72
CA LEU A 63 -4.73 -2.07 -5.37
C LEU A 63 -5.66 -0.90 -5.04
N PHE A 64 -5.13 0.13 -4.39
CA PHE A 64 -5.90 1.31 -4.00
C PHE A 64 -5.12 2.56 -4.32
N ARG A 65 -5.80 3.56 -4.89
CA ARG A 65 -5.18 4.83 -5.27
C ARG A 65 -5.96 5.97 -4.63
N GLY A 66 -5.29 6.69 -3.72
CA GLY A 66 -5.87 7.86 -3.09
C GLY A 66 -7.01 7.57 -2.15
N GLU A 67 -7.06 6.35 -1.59
CA GLU A 67 -8.10 5.99 -0.65
C GLU A 67 -7.59 5.02 0.40
N VAL A 68 -8.29 4.96 1.54
CA VAL A 68 -7.97 4.05 2.63
C VAL A 68 -8.97 2.90 2.61
N PRO A 69 -8.52 1.67 2.33
CA PRO A 69 -9.42 0.52 2.38
C PRO A 69 -9.70 0.13 3.83
N THR A 70 -10.73 -0.66 4.05
CA THR A 70 -10.86 -1.34 5.32
C THR A 70 -9.84 -2.48 5.34
N LYS A 71 -9.50 -2.92 6.54
CA LYS A 71 -8.59 -4.06 6.68
C LYS A 71 -9.13 -5.27 5.94
N GLU A 72 -10.44 -5.51 6.05
CA GLU A 72 -11.08 -6.66 5.40
C GLU A 72 -10.99 -6.59 3.89
N GLU A 73 -11.19 -5.41 3.31
CA GLU A 73 -11.09 -5.24 1.87
C GLU A 73 -9.68 -5.54 1.39
N LEU A 74 -8.68 -5.03 2.12
CA LEU A 74 -7.29 -5.23 1.74
C LEU A 74 -6.91 -6.71 1.82
N VAL A 75 -7.27 -7.37 2.91
CA VAL A 75 -7.01 -8.80 3.09
C VAL A 75 -7.66 -9.60 1.95
N LYS A 76 -8.90 -9.29 1.64
CA LYS A 76 -9.65 -9.98 0.61
C LYS A 76 -8.98 -9.88 -0.76
N MET A 77 -8.55 -8.67 -1.12
CA MET A 77 -7.89 -8.46 -2.40
C MET A 77 -6.56 -9.18 -2.48
N ILE A 78 -5.78 -9.14 -1.41
CA ILE A 78 -4.49 -9.81 -1.38
C ILE A 78 -4.67 -11.32 -1.49
N LYS A 79 -5.60 -11.88 -0.74
CA LYS A 79 -5.86 -13.32 -0.79
C LYS A 79 -6.33 -13.77 -2.17
N ARG A 80 -7.10 -12.94 -2.84
CA ARG A 80 -7.55 -13.24 -4.21
C ARG A 80 -6.35 -13.34 -5.16
N ILE A 81 -5.42 -12.42 -5.03
CA ILE A 81 -4.21 -12.42 -5.87
C ILE A 81 -3.33 -13.62 -5.53
N MET A 82 -3.13 -13.88 -4.25
CA MET A 82 -2.27 -14.98 -3.79
C MET A 82 -2.86 -16.35 -4.08
N GLY A 83 -4.18 -16.42 -4.14
CA GLY A 83 -4.88 -17.69 -4.36
C GLY A 83 -4.91 -18.17 -5.80
N LYS A 84 -4.36 -17.42 -6.73
CA LYS A 84 -4.37 -17.80 -8.16
C LYS A 84 -3.21 -18.69 -8.53
#